data_ea5f71ff60d5e243e6d84be0906fea74
#
_entry.id   ea5f71ff60d5e243e6d84be0906fea74
#
_cell.length_a   1.000
_cell.length_b   1.000
_cell.length_c   1.000
_cell.angle_alpha   90.00
_cell.angle_beta   90.00
_cell.angle_gamma   90.00
#
_symmetry.space_group_name_H-M   'P 1'
#
loop_
_entity.id
_entity.type
_entity.pdbx_description
1 polymer ?
#
loop_
_entity_poly.entity_id
_entity_poly.type
_entity_poly.pdbx_seq_one_letter_code
_entity_poly.pdbx_strand_id
1 'polypeptide(L)'
;VQDTDTDCVVIGAGLVGCLAALGLSRSGFRVQVFETDRFSKEMPEDGRSLVLSRASIQILKALQIWPNLSEWAYSVKNIRVSEKGTYGSVLLSAEEVGAQELGCSFPAGKLLGTLRNAVVDDQNILVRDKASFSEFKEHNDYCEVSIVEDGSTDKVTTRFLIGADGSGSTVRTALGGSLSTLSYGQHAVVAELTASVPCNHKAYEHFTGQGPLAFIPTGLNTYTSVQCFDVEASIHACAMSDDAYLRLTEKNIGGRLGEMSNLGKRYSYPLMRQKSSILNSERVVVIGNAANVVHPNGAQGLNLGFRDVATLLTVIKRSGENSDTKDILEKYASSRLKDHRMTGRFTDLMAQGSRSSLNTLVILRRLSMVAFSHSSRLRKRLVQKASGLGLLDQSVDFSLWGQ
;
A
#
# COMPACT_ATOMS: atom_id res chain seq x y z
N VAL A 1 -12.66 16.55 -30.59
CA VAL A 1 -12.08 15.43 -29.84
C VAL A 1 -12.12 14.23 -30.76
N GLN A 2 -10.97 13.64 -31.08
CA GLN A 2 -10.90 12.43 -31.90
C GLN A 2 -11.54 11.28 -31.09
N ASP A 3 -12.33 10.42 -31.76
CA ASP A 3 -12.91 9.25 -31.13
C ASP A 3 -11.77 8.28 -30.78
N THR A 4 -11.57 7.99 -29.50
CA THR A 4 -10.53 7.08 -29.01
C THR A 4 -11.11 5.69 -28.79
N ASP A 5 -10.27 4.63 -28.91
CA ASP A 5 -10.70 3.24 -28.68
C ASP A 5 -11.23 3.05 -27.26
N THR A 6 -10.62 3.76 -26.31
CA THR A 6 -11.04 3.77 -24.90
C THR A 6 -10.73 5.12 -24.26
N ASP A 7 -11.40 5.46 -23.17
CA ASP A 7 -11.15 6.71 -22.47
C ASP A 7 -9.91 6.63 -21.57
N CYS A 8 -9.67 5.45 -20.97
CA CYS A 8 -8.55 5.20 -20.08
C CYS A 8 -7.88 3.85 -20.36
N VAL A 9 -6.55 3.85 -20.41
CA VAL A 9 -5.72 2.64 -20.39
C VAL A 9 -5.02 2.55 -19.04
N VAL A 10 -5.13 1.39 -18.39
CA VAL A 10 -4.43 1.07 -17.13
C VAL A 10 -3.44 -0.06 -17.37
N ILE A 11 -2.16 0.17 -17.11
CA ILE A 11 -1.11 -0.85 -17.21
C ILE A 11 -0.84 -1.42 -15.82
N GLY A 12 -1.10 -2.73 -15.67
CA GLY A 12 -0.98 -3.48 -14.42
C GLY A 12 -2.31 -3.69 -13.69
N ALA A 13 -2.67 -4.95 -13.46
CA ALA A 13 -3.87 -5.39 -12.74
C ALA A 13 -3.58 -5.86 -11.32
N GLY A 14 -2.66 -5.18 -10.63
CA GLY A 14 -2.46 -5.29 -9.20
C GLY A 14 -3.53 -4.55 -8.40
N LEU A 15 -3.39 -4.50 -7.06
CA LEU A 15 -4.38 -3.87 -6.16
C LEU A 15 -4.70 -2.41 -6.53
N VAL A 16 -3.68 -1.63 -6.88
CA VAL A 16 -3.84 -0.20 -7.21
C VAL A 16 -4.43 -0.03 -8.60
N GLY A 17 -3.99 -0.85 -9.57
CA GLY A 17 -4.52 -0.79 -10.95
C GLY A 17 -5.97 -1.23 -11.03
N CYS A 18 -6.36 -2.32 -10.36
CA CYS A 18 -7.76 -2.74 -10.27
C CYS A 18 -8.64 -1.66 -9.60
N LEU A 19 -8.15 -1.06 -8.52
CA LEU A 19 -8.89 0.02 -7.85
C LEU A 19 -9.04 1.25 -8.76
N ALA A 20 -8.00 1.60 -9.52
CA ALA A 20 -8.06 2.70 -10.49
C ALA A 20 -9.06 2.42 -11.61
N ALA A 21 -9.02 1.22 -12.19
CA ALA A 21 -9.95 0.81 -13.24
C ALA A 21 -11.40 0.88 -12.77
N LEU A 22 -11.70 0.32 -11.59
CA LEU A 22 -13.05 0.37 -11.00
C LEU A 22 -13.51 1.80 -10.71
N GLY A 23 -12.62 2.65 -10.18
CA GLY A 23 -12.95 4.03 -9.90
C GLY A 23 -13.21 4.86 -11.16
N LEU A 24 -12.45 4.63 -12.22
CA LEU A 24 -12.63 5.27 -13.53
C LEU A 24 -13.92 4.80 -14.20
N SER A 25 -14.18 3.49 -14.23
CA SER A 25 -15.43 2.94 -14.75
C SER A 25 -16.66 3.55 -14.08
N ARG A 26 -16.66 3.61 -12.74
CA ARG A 26 -17.74 4.24 -11.95
C ARG A 26 -17.83 5.76 -12.11
N SER A 27 -16.81 6.35 -12.71
CA SER A 27 -16.81 7.74 -13.12
C SER A 27 -17.31 7.95 -14.56
N GLY A 28 -17.79 6.86 -15.22
CA GLY A 28 -18.37 6.89 -16.55
C GLY A 28 -17.35 6.66 -17.69
N PHE A 29 -16.11 6.32 -17.40
CA PHE A 29 -15.08 6.08 -18.40
C PHE A 29 -15.09 4.62 -18.87
N ARG A 30 -14.85 4.41 -20.19
CA ARG A 30 -14.48 3.12 -20.76
C ARG A 30 -13.02 2.86 -20.43
N VAL A 31 -12.69 1.70 -19.85
CA VAL A 31 -11.35 1.39 -19.35
C VAL A 31 -10.84 0.11 -20.01
N GLN A 32 -9.60 0.13 -20.50
CA GLN A 32 -8.86 -1.08 -20.85
C GLN A 32 -7.74 -1.31 -19.84
N VAL A 33 -7.67 -2.52 -19.30
CA VAL A 33 -6.63 -2.94 -18.36
C VAL A 33 -5.74 -3.97 -19.02
N PHE A 34 -4.42 -3.73 -19.01
CA PHE A 34 -3.43 -4.64 -19.56
C PHE A 34 -2.59 -5.22 -18.43
N GLU A 35 -2.46 -6.55 -18.40
CA GLU A 35 -1.68 -7.29 -17.41
C GLU A 35 -0.71 -8.24 -18.10
N THR A 36 0.56 -8.19 -17.70
CA THR A 36 1.62 -9.02 -18.29
C THR A 36 1.45 -10.50 -17.95
N ASP A 37 1.04 -10.77 -16.71
CA ASP A 37 0.77 -12.13 -16.26
C ASP A 37 -0.65 -12.56 -16.62
N ARG A 38 -0.90 -13.88 -16.48
CA ARG A 38 -2.25 -14.40 -16.59
C ARG A 38 -3.16 -13.77 -15.54
N PHE A 39 -4.25 -13.18 -15.97
CA PHE A 39 -5.25 -12.62 -15.06
C PHE A 39 -6.08 -13.75 -14.44
N SER A 40 -5.82 -14.06 -13.17
CA SER A 40 -6.55 -15.08 -12.43
C SER A 40 -7.42 -14.43 -11.35
N LYS A 41 -8.65 -14.92 -11.21
CA LYS A 41 -9.54 -14.60 -10.09
C LYS A 41 -9.08 -15.29 -8.80
N GLU A 42 -8.49 -16.48 -8.94
CA GLU A 42 -7.90 -17.22 -7.83
C GLU A 42 -6.43 -16.79 -7.68
N MET A 43 -6.13 -16.18 -6.56
CA MET A 43 -4.77 -15.76 -6.25
C MET A 43 -4.13 -16.76 -5.30
N PRO A 44 -2.89 -17.22 -5.58
CA PRO A 44 -2.16 -18.05 -4.65
C PRO A 44 -1.97 -17.29 -3.33
N GLU A 45 -2.11 -17.99 -2.23
CA GLU A 45 -1.79 -17.44 -0.91
C GLU A 45 -0.27 -17.22 -0.83
N ASP A 46 0.12 -15.97 -0.66
CA ASP A 46 1.53 -15.58 -0.51
C ASP A 46 1.93 -15.34 0.95
N GLY A 47 1.04 -15.71 1.89
CA GLY A 47 1.25 -15.58 3.32
C GLY A 47 1.28 -14.14 3.84
N ARG A 48 1.09 -13.15 2.98
CA ARG A 48 1.05 -11.75 3.41
C ARG A 48 -0.35 -11.36 3.84
N SER A 49 -0.39 -10.59 4.93
CA SER A 49 -1.56 -9.80 5.27
C SER A 49 -1.28 -8.32 5.02
N LEU A 50 -2.24 -7.67 4.41
CA LEU A 50 -2.21 -6.25 4.11
C LEU A 50 -3.08 -5.51 5.11
N VAL A 51 -2.63 -4.33 5.55
CA VAL A 51 -3.42 -3.48 6.45
C VAL A 51 -3.94 -2.29 5.66
N LEU A 52 -5.25 -2.17 5.61
CA LEU A 52 -5.93 -1.01 5.07
C LEU A 52 -6.20 0.00 6.19
N SER A 53 -5.77 1.23 5.98
CA SER A 53 -6.08 2.35 6.86
C SER A 53 -7.54 2.75 6.74
N ARG A 54 -8.05 3.53 7.71
CA ARG A 54 -9.41 4.09 7.64
C ARG A 54 -9.69 4.83 6.34
N ALA A 55 -8.71 5.57 5.84
CA ALA A 55 -8.80 6.25 4.56
C ALA A 55 -9.04 5.29 3.39
N SER A 56 -8.28 4.21 3.33
CA SER A 56 -8.44 3.19 2.28
C SER A 56 -9.78 2.45 2.38
N ILE A 57 -10.24 2.20 3.59
CA ILE A 57 -11.58 1.61 3.83
C ILE A 57 -12.68 2.57 3.33
N GLN A 58 -12.56 3.87 3.57
CA GLN A 58 -13.52 4.85 3.05
C GLN A 58 -13.52 4.91 1.53
N ILE A 59 -12.34 4.83 0.88
CA ILE A 59 -12.24 4.75 -0.58
C ILE A 59 -12.99 3.53 -1.11
N LEU A 60 -12.77 2.34 -0.53
CA LEU A 60 -13.46 1.12 -0.92
C LEU A 60 -14.97 1.17 -0.67
N LYS A 61 -15.41 1.84 0.41
CA LYS A 61 -16.84 2.08 0.69
C LYS A 61 -17.46 3.02 -0.35
N ALA A 62 -16.80 4.12 -0.66
CA ALA A 62 -17.26 5.08 -1.66
C ALA A 62 -17.34 4.46 -3.07
N LEU A 63 -16.42 3.53 -3.38
CA LEU A 63 -16.47 2.73 -4.60
C LEU A 63 -17.36 1.48 -4.49
N GLN A 64 -18.17 1.32 -3.44
CA GLN A 64 -19.11 0.20 -3.21
C GLN A 64 -18.45 -1.20 -3.33
N ILE A 65 -17.15 -1.31 -3.05
CA ILE A 65 -16.37 -2.57 -3.08
C ILE A 65 -16.35 -3.22 -1.70
N TRP A 66 -16.48 -2.40 -0.64
CA TRP A 66 -16.37 -2.84 0.74
C TRP A 66 -17.27 -4.00 1.15
N PRO A 67 -18.56 -4.08 0.72
CA PRO A 67 -19.42 -5.20 1.10
C PRO A 67 -18.83 -6.58 0.77
N ASN A 68 -18.16 -6.70 -0.39
CA ASN A 68 -17.55 -7.94 -0.86
C ASN A 68 -16.21 -8.27 -0.17
N LEU A 69 -15.66 -7.33 0.59
CA LEU A 69 -14.40 -7.46 1.32
C LEU A 69 -14.59 -7.63 2.82
N SER A 70 -15.71 -7.17 3.37
CA SER A 70 -15.91 -7.06 4.82
C SER A 70 -15.84 -8.40 5.56
N GLU A 71 -16.18 -9.51 4.92
CA GLU A 71 -16.08 -10.85 5.50
C GLU A 71 -14.63 -11.30 5.77
N TRP A 72 -13.68 -10.80 4.99
CA TRP A 72 -12.25 -11.11 5.12
C TRP A 72 -11.50 -10.13 6.01
N ALA A 73 -12.20 -9.07 6.46
CA ALA A 73 -11.59 -8.00 7.23
C ALA A 73 -11.43 -8.38 8.71
N TYR A 74 -10.21 -8.33 9.23
CA TYR A 74 -10.01 -8.39 10.67
C TYR A 74 -9.67 -7.01 11.21
N SER A 75 -10.54 -6.47 12.09
CA SER A 75 -10.41 -5.12 12.62
C SER A 75 -9.19 -4.96 13.53
N VAL A 76 -8.46 -3.86 13.36
CA VAL A 76 -7.38 -3.42 14.24
C VAL A 76 -7.85 -2.21 15.03
N LYS A 77 -8.13 -2.40 16.32
CA LYS A 77 -8.63 -1.34 17.21
C LYS A 77 -7.51 -0.66 17.99
N ASN A 78 -6.45 -1.41 18.27
CA ASN A 78 -5.34 -0.95 19.07
C ASN A 78 -4.00 -1.28 18.39
N ILE A 79 -3.03 -0.37 18.52
CA ILE A 79 -1.64 -0.64 18.13
C ILE A 79 -0.75 -0.34 19.33
N ARG A 80 -0.03 -1.35 19.80
CA ARG A 80 0.96 -1.20 20.86
C ARG A 80 2.34 -1.03 20.28
N VAL A 81 2.92 0.16 20.47
CA VAL A 81 4.29 0.48 20.08
C VAL A 81 5.20 0.34 21.28
N SER A 82 6.30 -0.41 21.16
CA SER A 82 7.25 -0.67 22.25
C SER A 82 8.66 -0.89 21.72
N GLU A 83 9.65 -0.87 22.61
CA GLU A 83 11.07 -1.10 22.28
C GLU A 83 11.65 -2.17 23.21
N LYS A 84 12.49 -3.04 22.65
CA LYS A 84 13.18 -4.10 23.40
C LYS A 84 14.15 -3.49 24.43
N GLY A 85 14.08 -3.98 25.67
CA GLY A 85 14.95 -3.49 26.75
C GLY A 85 14.55 -2.15 27.36
N THR A 86 13.33 -1.66 27.11
CA THR A 86 12.79 -0.45 27.73
C THR A 86 11.46 -0.70 28.43
N TYR A 87 11.20 0.06 29.49
CA TYR A 87 9.95 -0.01 30.26
C TYR A 87 8.83 0.89 29.69
N GLY A 88 8.94 1.40 28.47
CA GLY A 88 7.95 2.26 27.89
C GLY A 88 7.15 1.58 26.77
N SER A 89 5.84 1.80 26.70
CA SER A 89 5.03 1.47 25.53
C SER A 89 3.96 2.52 25.31
N VAL A 90 3.64 2.76 24.04
CA VAL A 90 2.55 3.64 23.63
C VAL A 90 1.42 2.77 23.12
N LEU A 91 0.21 2.96 23.63
CA LEU A 91 -1.01 2.38 23.10
C LEU A 91 -1.72 3.43 22.27
N LEU A 92 -1.86 3.16 20.99
CA LEU A 92 -2.70 3.93 20.07
C LEU A 92 -4.04 3.24 19.99
N SER A 93 -5.13 3.92 20.35
CA SER A 93 -6.49 3.37 20.39
C SER A 93 -7.42 4.08 19.42
N ALA A 94 -8.29 3.34 18.77
CA ALA A 94 -9.35 3.87 17.94
C ALA A 94 -10.32 4.77 18.74
N GLU A 95 -10.58 4.41 20.00
CA GLU A 95 -11.45 5.16 20.92
C GLU A 95 -10.93 6.59 21.15
N GLU A 96 -9.61 6.78 21.24
CA GLU A 96 -9.02 8.11 21.45
C GLU A 96 -9.38 9.11 20.33
N VAL A 97 -9.69 8.61 19.13
CA VAL A 97 -10.08 9.44 17.97
C VAL A 97 -11.57 9.29 17.62
N GLY A 98 -12.36 8.68 18.48
CA GLY A 98 -13.79 8.47 18.26
C GLY A 98 -14.08 7.51 17.08
N ALA A 99 -13.22 6.53 16.85
CA ALA A 99 -13.35 5.58 15.76
C ALA A 99 -13.65 4.17 16.26
N GLN A 100 -14.27 3.36 15.41
CA GLN A 100 -14.51 1.94 15.70
C GLN A 100 -13.21 1.11 15.56
N GLU A 101 -12.33 1.53 14.63
CA GLU A 101 -11.08 0.84 14.29
C GLU A 101 -10.02 1.82 13.77
N LEU A 102 -8.77 1.43 13.83
CA LEU A 102 -7.63 2.14 13.23
C LEU A 102 -7.42 1.73 11.77
N GLY A 103 -7.88 0.54 11.42
CA GLY A 103 -7.79 -0.10 10.12
C GLY A 103 -8.22 -1.55 10.19
N CYS A 104 -8.10 -2.26 9.07
CA CYS A 104 -8.37 -3.69 8.99
C CYS A 104 -7.22 -4.42 8.29
N SER A 105 -6.93 -5.64 8.72
CA SER A 105 -6.04 -6.55 8.01
C SER A 105 -6.83 -7.49 7.09
N PHE A 106 -6.19 -7.88 5.99
CA PHE A 106 -6.73 -8.77 4.98
C PHE A 106 -5.66 -9.72 4.49
N PRO A 107 -5.97 -11.00 4.16
CA PRO A 107 -5.11 -11.81 3.34
C PRO A 107 -4.94 -11.15 1.96
N ALA A 108 -3.70 -10.98 1.51
CA ALA A 108 -3.39 -10.24 0.27
C ALA A 108 -4.08 -10.84 -0.96
N GLY A 109 -4.11 -12.17 -1.05
CA GLY A 109 -4.78 -12.88 -2.14
C GLY A 109 -6.29 -12.63 -2.18
N LYS A 110 -6.95 -12.60 -1.01
CA LYS A 110 -8.39 -12.31 -0.93
C LYS A 110 -8.72 -10.89 -1.36
N LEU A 111 -7.93 -9.92 -0.92
CA LEU A 111 -8.11 -8.52 -1.33
C LEU A 111 -7.95 -8.37 -2.85
N LEU A 112 -6.90 -8.94 -3.44
CA LEU A 112 -6.66 -8.85 -4.88
C LEU A 112 -7.71 -9.62 -5.68
N GLY A 113 -8.07 -10.85 -5.26
CA GLY A 113 -9.09 -11.65 -5.92
C GLY A 113 -10.45 -10.95 -5.95
N THR A 114 -10.87 -10.33 -4.85
CA THR A 114 -12.12 -9.56 -4.81
C THR A 114 -12.11 -8.36 -5.76
N LEU A 115 -10.99 -7.61 -5.81
CA LEU A 115 -10.86 -6.49 -6.75
C LEU A 115 -10.87 -6.97 -8.22
N ARG A 116 -10.17 -8.06 -8.53
CA ARG A 116 -10.16 -8.65 -9.88
C ARG A 116 -11.52 -9.17 -10.30
N ASN A 117 -12.28 -9.80 -9.39
CA ASN A 117 -13.65 -10.19 -9.66
C ASN A 117 -14.52 -8.99 -10.02
N ALA A 118 -14.45 -7.93 -9.23
CA ALA A 118 -15.20 -6.70 -9.50
C ALA A 118 -14.82 -6.05 -10.85
N VAL A 119 -13.55 -6.12 -11.25
CA VAL A 119 -13.07 -5.63 -12.56
C VAL A 119 -13.66 -6.43 -13.71
N VAL A 120 -13.69 -7.76 -13.59
CA VAL A 120 -14.25 -8.63 -14.66
C VAL A 120 -15.78 -8.50 -14.77
N ASP A 121 -16.45 -8.27 -13.66
CA ASP A 121 -17.91 -8.14 -13.63
C ASP A 121 -18.40 -6.75 -14.10
N ASP A 122 -17.49 -5.80 -14.30
CA ASP A 122 -17.80 -4.43 -14.73
C ASP A 122 -17.80 -4.32 -16.28
N GLN A 123 -18.95 -3.98 -16.86
CA GLN A 123 -19.16 -3.93 -18.31
C GLN A 123 -18.36 -2.82 -19.03
N ASN A 124 -17.92 -1.80 -18.31
CA ASN A 124 -17.11 -0.72 -18.87
C ASN A 124 -15.61 -1.00 -18.81
N ILE A 125 -15.21 -2.17 -18.28
CA ILE A 125 -13.80 -2.56 -18.16
C ILE A 125 -13.50 -3.76 -19.05
N LEU A 126 -12.59 -3.58 -20.00
CA LEU A 126 -12.01 -4.67 -20.79
C LEU A 126 -10.65 -5.05 -20.22
N VAL A 127 -10.48 -6.31 -19.84
CA VAL A 127 -9.18 -6.83 -19.38
C VAL A 127 -8.52 -7.64 -20.47
N ARG A 128 -7.26 -7.33 -20.77
CA ARG A 128 -6.37 -8.11 -21.64
C ARG A 128 -5.18 -8.58 -20.83
N ASP A 129 -5.08 -9.88 -20.61
CA ASP A 129 -3.95 -10.51 -19.91
C ASP A 129 -2.91 -11.03 -20.92
N LYS A 130 -1.72 -11.39 -20.42
CA LYS A 130 -0.54 -11.73 -21.24
C LYS A 130 -0.18 -10.64 -22.24
N ALA A 131 -0.53 -9.42 -21.91
CA ALA A 131 -0.39 -8.25 -22.73
C ALA A 131 0.56 -7.25 -22.05
N SER A 132 1.70 -6.99 -22.67
CA SER A 132 2.77 -6.16 -22.11
C SER A 132 2.79 -4.78 -22.76
N PHE A 133 2.89 -3.75 -21.96
CA PHE A 133 3.16 -2.40 -22.43
C PHE A 133 4.57 -2.32 -23.05
N SER A 134 4.69 -1.68 -24.20
CA SER A 134 5.96 -1.45 -24.89
C SER A 134 6.36 0.03 -24.85
N GLU A 135 5.53 0.87 -25.43
CA GLU A 135 5.80 2.31 -25.54
C GLU A 135 4.50 3.10 -25.66
N PHE A 136 4.58 4.42 -25.57
CA PHE A 136 3.48 5.31 -25.87
C PHE A 136 3.95 6.51 -26.71
N LYS A 137 2.99 7.14 -27.39
CA LYS A 137 3.20 8.40 -28.08
C LYS A 137 2.05 9.36 -27.76
N GLU A 138 2.40 10.52 -27.22
CA GLU A 138 1.41 11.57 -26.94
C GLU A 138 1.14 12.39 -28.21
N HIS A 139 -0.11 12.66 -28.45
CA HIS A 139 -0.65 13.57 -29.47
C HIS A 139 -1.49 14.66 -28.79
N ASN A 140 -1.87 15.70 -29.51
CA ASN A 140 -2.61 16.82 -28.93
C ASN A 140 -3.89 16.37 -28.20
N ASP A 141 -4.65 15.43 -28.78
CA ASP A 141 -5.97 15.03 -28.26
C ASP A 141 -6.00 13.63 -27.64
N TYR A 142 -5.01 12.78 -27.90
CA TYR A 142 -4.97 11.39 -27.43
C TYR A 142 -3.54 10.91 -27.17
N CYS A 143 -3.43 9.76 -26.53
CA CYS A 143 -2.21 9.00 -26.37
C CYS A 143 -2.35 7.68 -27.13
N GLU A 144 -1.41 7.34 -28.00
CA GLU A 144 -1.28 6.04 -28.66
C GLU A 144 -0.41 5.15 -27.77
N VAL A 145 -0.92 3.99 -27.39
CA VAL A 145 -0.25 3.02 -26.51
C VAL A 145 0.01 1.74 -27.29
N SER A 146 1.27 1.32 -27.34
CA SER A 146 1.70 0.08 -27.98
C SER A 146 1.72 -1.07 -26.97
N ILE A 147 0.99 -2.12 -27.28
CA ILE A 147 0.84 -3.33 -26.45
C ILE A 147 1.35 -4.54 -27.23
N VAL A 148 2.17 -5.36 -26.60
CA VAL A 148 2.66 -6.63 -27.15
C VAL A 148 1.85 -7.77 -26.55
N GLU A 149 1.18 -8.52 -27.41
CA GLU A 149 0.37 -9.69 -27.06
C GLU A 149 0.63 -10.81 -28.08
N ASP A 150 0.96 -12.00 -27.62
CA ASP A 150 1.29 -13.18 -28.46
C ASP A 150 2.34 -12.88 -29.57
N GLY A 151 3.31 -12.00 -29.26
CA GLY A 151 4.39 -11.63 -30.19
C GLY A 151 3.98 -10.60 -31.27
N SER A 152 2.75 -10.14 -31.29
CA SER A 152 2.27 -9.04 -32.13
C SER A 152 2.16 -7.73 -31.34
N THR A 153 2.36 -6.60 -32.02
CA THR A 153 2.15 -5.28 -31.43
C THR A 153 0.83 -4.73 -31.88
N ASP A 154 -0.04 -4.45 -30.93
CA ASP A 154 -1.31 -3.78 -31.12
C ASP A 154 -1.22 -2.33 -30.62
N LYS A 155 -2.00 -1.41 -31.23
CA LYS A 155 -2.04 0.01 -30.85
C LYS A 155 -3.43 0.37 -30.38
N VAL A 156 -3.49 1.02 -29.22
CA VAL A 156 -4.72 1.48 -28.59
C VAL A 156 -4.63 2.97 -28.35
N THR A 157 -5.65 3.70 -28.77
CA THR A 157 -5.76 5.15 -28.53
C THR A 157 -6.60 5.43 -27.29
N THR A 158 -6.14 6.36 -26.45
CA THR A 158 -6.77 6.69 -25.17
C THR A 158 -6.60 8.16 -24.80
N ARG A 159 -7.50 8.68 -23.97
CA ARG A 159 -7.36 10.01 -23.38
C ARG A 159 -6.34 10.02 -22.23
N PHE A 160 -6.33 8.96 -21.38
CA PHE A 160 -5.45 8.83 -20.24
C PHE A 160 -4.71 7.48 -20.24
N LEU A 161 -3.39 7.50 -20.09
CA LEU A 161 -2.58 6.32 -19.79
C LEU A 161 -2.17 6.33 -18.34
N ILE A 162 -2.55 5.29 -17.58
CA ILE A 162 -2.26 5.14 -16.14
C ILE A 162 -1.30 3.98 -15.93
N GLY A 163 -0.06 4.27 -15.52
CA GLY A 163 0.93 3.27 -15.11
C GLY A 163 0.72 2.84 -13.66
N ALA A 164 0.25 1.60 -13.46
CA ALA A 164 0.07 0.94 -12.17
C ALA A 164 0.86 -0.37 -12.09
N ASP A 165 1.91 -0.52 -12.90
CA ASP A 165 2.72 -1.69 -13.22
C ASP A 165 3.84 -1.96 -12.21
N GLY A 166 3.72 -1.42 -11.00
CA GLY A 166 4.54 -1.77 -9.86
C GLY A 166 5.92 -1.08 -9.83
N SER A 167 6.82 -1.60 -8.98
CA SER A 167 8.12 -0.99 -8.72
C SER A 167 9.05 -1.00 -9.94
N GLY A 168 8.90 -1.98 -10.82
CA GLY A 168 9.64 -2.10 -12.09
C GLY A 168 8.99 -1.37 -13.26
N SER A 169 8.15 -0.38 -13.04
CA SER A 169 7.29 0.27 -14.02
C SER A 169 7.99 0.61 -15.34
N THR A 170 7.47 0.02 -16.41
CA THR A 170 7.85 0.29 -17.80
C THR A 170 7.26 1.61 -18.28
N VAL A 171 6.04 1.95 -17.83
CA VAL A 171 5.39 3.24 -18.13
C VAL A 171 6.23 4.40 -17.57
N ARG A 172 6.69 4.31 -16.30
CA ARG A 172 7.60 5.31 -15.72
C ARG A 172 8.88 5.46 -16.55
N THR A 173 9.47 4.35 -16.98
CA THR A 173 10.70 4.37 -17.79
C THR A 173 10.45 5.04 -19.13
N ALA A 174 9.35 4.74 -19.79
CA ALA A 174 8.96 5.37 -21.06
C ALA A 174 8.68 6.88 -20.91
N LEU A 175 8.20 7.33 -19.73
CA LEU A 175 8.09 8.76 -19.38
C LEU A 175 9.45 9.47 -19.25
N GLY A 176 10.57 8.75 -19.33
CA GLY A 176 11.90 9.30 -19.03
C GLY A 176 12.15 9.49 -17.53
N GLY A 177 11.31 8.88 -16.69
CA GLY A 177 11.42 8.95 -15.24
C GLY A 177 12.58 8.11 -14.70
N SER A 178 13.47 8.73 -13.95
CA SER A 178 14.50 8.03 -13.17
C SER A 178 13.96 7.57 -11.82
N LEU A 179 14.58 6.54 -11.25
CA LEU A 179 14.23 5.97 -9.97
C LEU A 179 15.32 6.25 -8.94
N SER A 180 15.01 7.08 -7.95
CA SER A 180 15.88 7.22 -6.78
C SER A 180 15.62 6.06 -5.83
N THR A 181 16.60 5.17 -5.66
CA THR A 181 16.49 3.99 -4.78
C THR A 181 17.39 4.14 -3.56
N LEU A 182 16.81 3.97 -2.38
CA LEU A 182 17.51 3.85 -1.10
C LEU A 182 17.30 2.42 -0.59
N SER A 183 18.37 1.62 -0.55
CA SER A 183 18.35 0.32 0.12
C SER A 183 18.57 0.50 1.62
N TYR A 184 17.77 -0.18 2.45
CA TYR A 184 18.01 -0.21 3.90
C TYR A 184 19.01 -1.30 4.32
N GLY A 185 19.47 -2.13 3.39
CA GLY A 185 20.36 -3.27 3.68
C GLY A 185 19.67 -4.32 4.56
N GLN A 186 18.36 -4.41 4.49
CA GLN A 186 17.54 -5.32 5.29
C GLN A 186 16.51 -6.04 4.43
N HIS A 187 16.04 -7.16 4.98
CA HIS A 187 14.88 -7.90 4.51
C HIS A 187 13.81 -7.99 5.59
N ALA A 188 12.55 -7.98 5.19
CA ALA A 188 11.43 -8.36 6.05
C ALA A 188 11.15 -9.85 5.83
N VAL A 189 11.22 -10.64 6.91
CA VAL A 189 10.73 -12.01 6.92
C VAL A 189 9.28 -11.98 7.41
N VAL A 190 8.38 -12.47 6.58
CA VAL A 190 6.94 -12.49 6.81
C VAL A 190 6.49 -13.93 7.00
N ALA A 191 5.71 -14.19 8.06
CA ALA A 191 5.13 -15.50 8.32
C ALA A 191 3.83 -15.36 9.11
N GLU A 192 2.87 -16.23 8.84
CA GLU A 192 1.69 -16.40 9.68
C GLU A 192 1.99 -17.33 10.85
N LEU A 193 1.41 -17.06 12.01
CA LEU A 193 1.55 -17.89 13.21
C LEU A 193 0.34 -17.74 14.13
N THR A 194 0.18 -18.71 15.03
CA THR A 194 -0.83 -18.70 16.08
C THR A 194 -0.16 -18.36 17.44
N ALA A 195 -0.81 -17.54 18.23
CA ALA A 195 -0.39 -17.19 19.59
C ALA A 195 -1.37 -17.76 20.62
N SER A 196 -0.89 -18.18 21.81
CA SER A 196 -1.75 -18.70 22.87
C SER A 196 -2.60 -17.62 23.55
N VAL A 197 -2.18 -16.35 23.47
CA VAL A 197 -2.93 -15.20 24.00
C VAL A 197 -3.78 -14.60 22.88
N PRO A 198 -5.12 -14.44 23.06
CA PRO A 198 -5.99 -13.82 22.09
C PRO A 198 -5.54 -12.40 21.74
N CYS A 199 -5.61 -12.05 20.44
CA CYS A 199 -5.11 -10.76 19.95
C CYS A 199 -5.98 -9.58 20.39
N ASN A 200 -7.27 -9.79 20.65
CA ASN A 200 -8.22 -8.74 21.07
C ASN A 200 -8.14 -7.50 20.16
N HIS A 201 -8.06 -7.69 18.84
CA HIS A 201 -7.95 -6.61 17.86
C HIS A 201 -6.72 -5.71 18.02
N LYS A 202 -5.64 -6.25 18.61
CA LYS A 202 -4.42 -5.50 18.93
C LYS A 202 -3.27 -5.91 18.02
N ALA A 203 -2.76 -4.95 17.28
CA ALA A 203 -1.48 -5.06 16.58
C ALA A 203 -0.32 -4.63 17.48
N TYR A 204 0.87 -5.11 17.16
CA TYR A 204 2.09 -4.74 17.85
C TYR A 204 3.12 -4.23 16.86
N GLU A 205 3.81 -3.15 17.23
CA GLU A 205 5.00 -2.65 16.58
C GLU A 205 6.10 -2.60 17.65
N HIS A 206 7.07 -3.50 17.53
CA HIS A 206 8.12 -3.67 18.51
C HIS A 206 9.49 -3.40 17.90
N PHE A 207 10.17 -2.37 18.37
CA PHE A 207 11.51 -2.06 17.88
C PHE A 207 12.54 -2.95 18.57
N THR A 208 13.28 -3.72 17.77
CA THR A 208 14.39 -4.56 18.23
C THR A 208 15.72 -3.94 17.81
N GLY A 209 16.85 -4.48 18.31
CA GLY A 209 18.18 -4.05 17.86
C GLY A 209 18.48 -4.36 16.38
N GLN A 210 17.73 -5.28 15.77
CA GLN A 210 17.87 -5.64 14.36
C GLN A 210 16.91 -4.86 13.44
N GLY A 211 15.88 -4.25 14.00
CA GLY A 211 14.86 -3.52 13.26
C GLY A 211 13.47 -3.72 13.84
N PRO A 212 12.42 -3.19 13.18
CA PRO A 212 11.04 -3.38 13.61
C PRO A 212 10.59 -4.83 13.50
N LEU A 213 9.74 -5.23 14.45
CA LEU A 213 8.99 -6.47 14.48
C LEU A 213 7.53 -6.12 14.68
N ALA A 214 6.71 -6.36 13.66
CA ALA A 214 5.28 -6.15 13.69
C ALA A 214 4.51 -7.46 13.83
N PHE A 215 3.40 -7.43 14.58
CA PHE A 215 2.38 -8.47 14.60
C PHE A 215 1.05 -7.86 14.19
N ILE A 216 0.53 -8.32 13.09
CA ILE A 216 -0.72 -7.88 12.49
C ILE A 216 -1.76 -8.96 12.78
N PRO A 217 -2.82 -8.69 13.57
CA PRO A 217 -3.83 -9.68 13.88
C PRO A 217 -4.64 -10.01 12.61
N THR A 218 -4.83 -11.29 12.34
CA THR A 218 -5.58 -11.82 11.18
C THR A 218 -6.76 -12.68 11.59
N GLY A 219 -6.89 -12.97 12.87
CA GLY A 219 -7.96 -13.74 13.51
C GLY A 219 -7.88 -13.64 15.02
N LEU A 220 -8.65 -14.44 15.73
CA LEU A 220 -8.74 -14.38 17.18
C LEU A 220 -7.36 -14.64 17.87
N ASN A 221 -6.63 -15.60 17.36
CA ASN A 221 -5.32 -16.03 17.88
C ASN A 221 -4.23 -16.02 16.80
N THR A 222 -4.55 -15.62 15.57
CA THR A 222 -3.63 -15.64 14.44
C THR A 222 -3.06 -14.26 14.15
N TYR A 223 -1.79 -14.26 13.76
CA TYR A 223 -1.06 -13.07 13.39
C TYR A 223 -0.22 -13.31 12.14
N THR A 224 -0.09 -12.30 11.31
CA THR A 224 1.05 -12.19 10.41
C THR A 224 2.17 -11.45 11.14
N SER A 225 3.32 -12.10 11.32
CA SER A 225 4.54 -11.47 11.81
C SER A 225 5.35 -10.89 10.66
N VAL A 226 5.88 -9.68 10.82
CA VAL A 226 6.80 -9.03 9.88
C VAL A 226 8.03 -8.64 10.68
N GLN A 227 9.13 -9.36 10.50
CA GLN A 227 10.37 -9.15 11.25
C GLN A 227 11.50 -8.72 10.33
N CYS A 228 12.10 -7.57 10.64
CA CYS A 228 13.22 -7.03 9.87
C CYS A 228 14.53 -7.63 10.36
N PHE A 229 15.37 -8.05 9.38
CA PHE A 229 16.69 -8.61 9.59
C PHE A 229 17.69 -8.01 8.61
N ASP A 230 18.97 -8.05 8.90
CA ASP A 230 20.00 -7.87 7.90
C ASP A 230 19.92 -9.01 6.87
N VAL A 231 20.45 -8.81 5.68
CA VAL A 231 20.33 -9.77 4.55
C VAL A 231 20.72 -11.18 4.96
N GLU A 232 21.91 -11.35 5.57
CA GLU A 232 22.44 -12.64 6.00
C GLU A 232 21.55 -13.29 7.08
N ALA A 233 21.16 -12.51 8.09
CA ALA A 233 20.26 -12.96 9.14
C ALA A 233 18.87 -13.35 8.61
N SER A 234 18.38 -12.73 7.54
CA SER A 234 17.10 -13.08 6.92
C SER A 234 17.17 -14.45 6.22
N ILE A 235 18.27 -14.76 5.55
CA ILE A 235 18.52 -16.07 4.94
C ILE A 235 18.52 -17.15 6.02
N HIS A 236 19.25 -16.90 7.11
CA HIS A 236 19.32 -17.80 8.23
C HIS A 236 17.93 -18.01 8.89
N ALA A 237 17.18 -16.92 9.11
CA ALA A 237 15.83 -16.99 9.68
C ALA A 237 14.86 -17.80 8.81
N CYS A 238 14.96 -17.72 7.48
CA CYS A 238 14.17 -18.53 6.56
C CYS A 238 14.57 -20.01 6.56
N ALA A 239 15.83 -20.33 6.86
CA ALA A 239 16.36 -21.69 6.88
C ALA A 239 16.22 -22.39 8.26
N MET A 240 15.89 -21.68 9.32
CA MET A 240 15.68 -22.24 10.67
C MET A 240 14.57 -23.30 10.67
N SER A 241 14.63 -24.26 11.61
CA SER A 241 13.46 -25.06 11.94
C SER A 241 12.32 -24.18 12.47
N ASP A 242 11.09 -24.63 12.33
CA ASP A 242 9.91 -23.87 12.78
C ASP A 242 9.97 -23.53 14.25
N ASP A 243 10.34 -24.51 15.10
CA ASP A 243 10.51 -24.31 16.53
C ASP A 243 11.59 -23.29 16.86
N ALA A 244 12.71 -23.30 16.14
CA ALA A 244 13.79 -22.32 16.38
C ALA A 244 13.35 -20.90 16.01
N TYR A 245 12.62 -20.75 14.90
CA TYR A 245 12.08 -19.45 14.48
C TYR A 245 11.00 -18.94 15.43
N LEU A 246 10.08 -19.80 15.90
CA LEU A 246 9.06 -19.44 16.88
C LEU A 246 9.70 -18.97 18.19
N ARG A 247 10.67 -19.72 18.75
CA ARG A 247 11.43 -19.31 19.96
C ARG A 247 12.17 -17.99 19.78
N LEU A 248 12.78 -17.75 18.61
CA LEU A 248 13.41 -16.47 18.30
C LEU A 248 12.39 -15.33 18.32
N THR A 249 11.24 -15.56 17.74
CA THR A 249 10.16 -14.57 17.62
C THR A 249 9.55 -14.26 18.98
N GLU A 250 9.27 -15.28 19.80
CA GLU A 250 8.82 -15.14 21.19
C GLU A 250 9.81 -14.32 22.04
N LYS A 251 11.10 -14.66 21.94
CA LYS A 251 12.18 -13.92 22.63
C LYS A 251 12.24 -12.45 22.19
N ASN A 252 12.01 -12.19 20.93
CA ASN A 252 12.06 -10.83 20.40
C ASN A 252 10.89 -9.98 20.89
N ILE A 253 9.66 -10.51 20.90
CA ILE A 253 8.47 -9.78 21.42
C ILE A 253 8.37 -9.76 22.94
N GLY A 254 9.15 -10.61 23.63
CA GLY A 254 9.22 -10.64 25.11
C GLY A 254 8.02 -11.31 25.78
N GLY A 255 7.51 -12.41 25.24
CA GLY A 255 6.47 -13.26 25.86
C GLY A 255 5.06 -12.63 25.91
N ARG A 256 4.84 -11.49 25.26
CA ARG A 256 3.56 -10.76 25.32
C ARG A 256 2.40 -11.46 24.64
N LEU A 257 2.68 -12.38 23.74
CA LEU A 257 1.70 -13.14 22.97
C LEU A 257 1.57 -14.59 23.48
N GLY A 258 2.29 -14.94 24.54
CA GLY A 258 2.37 -16.30 25.06
C GLY A 258 3.18 -17.21 24.13
N GLU A 259 2.87 -18.51 24.14
CA GLU A 259 3.50 -19.49 23.28
C GLU A 259 3.00 -19.35 21.83
N MET A 260 3.91 -19.54 20.89
CA MET A 260 3.61 -19.46 19.45
C MET A 260 3.65 -20.84 18.82
N SER A 261 2.76 -21.06 17.84
CA SER A 261 2.61 -22.35 17.13
C SER A 261 2.11 -22.14 15.70
N ASN A 262 1.92 -23.24 14.97
CA ASN A 262 1.34 -23.24 13.62
C ASN A 262 2.00 -22.22 12.68
N LEU A 263 3.35 -22.29 12.61
CA LEU A 263 4.09 -21.41 11.72
C LEU A 263 3.83 -21.74 10.25
N GLY A 264 3.36 -20.78 9.50
CA GLY A 264 3.23 -20.85 8.06
C GLY A 264 4.58 -20.68 7.34
N LYS A 265 4.53 -20.77 6.03
CA LYS A 265 5.72 -20.53 5.18
C LYS A 265 6.30 -19.14 5.43
N ARG A 266 7.62 -19.08 5.49
CA ARG A 266 8.36 -17.82 5.64
C ARG A 266 8.73 -17.24 4.27
N TYR A 267 8.44 -15.97 4.08
CA TYR A 267 8.77 -15.22 2.86
C TYR A 267 9.70 -14.08 3.21
N SER A 268 10.74 -13.86 2.38
CA SER A 268 11.71 -12.79 2.59
C SER A 268 11.62 -11.75 1.48
N TYR A 269 11.48 -10.48 1.86
CA TYR A 269 11.34 -9.35 0.94
C TYR A 269 12.41 -8.30 1.21
N PRO A 270 13.16 -7.84 0.20
CA PRO A 270 14.15 -6.77 0.37
C PRO A 270 13.45 -5.45 0.73
N LEU A 271 14.03 -4.74 1.69
CA LEU A 271 13.52 -3.45 2.13
C LEU A 271 14.23 -2.32 1.40
N MET A 272 13.46 -1.57 0.62
CA MET A 272 13.94 -0.42 -0.13
C MET A 272 12.89 0.68 -0.17
N ARG A 273 13.36 1.89 -0.37
CA ARG A 273 12.52 3.02 -0.77
C ARG A 273 12.85 3.36 -2.21
N GLN A 274 11.83 3.55 -3.02
CA GLN A 274 11.99 3.99 -4.40
C GLN A 274 11.08 5.19 -4.64
N LYS A 275 11.59 6.17 -5.36
CA LYS A 275 10.83 7.37 -5.71
C LYS A 275 11.09 7.73 -7.18
N SER A 276 10.02 7.86 -7.93
CA SER A 276 10.07 8.40 -9.29
C SER A 276 10.45 9.88 -9.29
N SER A 277 11.24 10.29 -10.28
CA SER A 277 11.55 11.69 -10.53
C SER A 277 10.39 12.44 -11.20
N ILE A 278 9.49 11.71 -11.88
CA ILE A 278 8.34 12.23 -12.62
C ILE A 278 7.10 11.43 -12.27
N LEU A 279 5.95 12.09 -12.19
CA LEU A 279 4.67 11.43 -11.91
C LEU A 279 3.74 11.46 -13.12
N ASN A 280 3.91 12.42 -14.03
CA ASN A 280 3.02 12.60 -15.17
C ASN A 280 3.72 13.30 -16.35
N SER A 281 3.11 13.18 -17.52
CA SER A 281 3.26 14.06 -18.68
C SER A 281 1.91 14.67 -19.04
N GLU A 282 1.67 14.98 -20.30
CA GLU A 282 0.41 15.61 -20.72
C GLU A 282 -0.80 14.67 -20.61
N ARG A 283 -0.60 13.35 -20.88
CA ARG A 283 -1.67 12.34 -20.92
C ARG A 283 -1.35 11.08 -20.12
N VAL A 284 -0.15 10.99 -19.58
CA VAL A 284 0.33 9.80 -18.87
C VAL A 284 0.55 10.12 -17.39
N VAL A 285 0.16 9.20 -16.50
CA VAL A 285 0.38 9.30 -15.06
C VAL A 285 0.81 7.97 -14.47
N VAL A 286 1.70 7.98 -13.48
CA VAL A 286 2.09 6.80 -12.71
C VAL A 286 1.57 6.89 -11.27
N ILE A 287 1.05 5.76 -10.75
CA ILE A 287 0.41 5.65 -9.44
C ILE A 287 0.93 4.44 -8.66
N GLY A 288 0.72 4.44 -7.35
CA GLY A 288 1.11 3.34 -6.49
C GLY A 288 2.63 3.08 -6.50
N ASN A 289 3.02 1.81 -6.57
CA ASN A 289 4.44 1.43 -6.57
C ASN A 289 5.20 1.87 -7.83
N ALA A 290 4.53 2.16 -8.93
CA ALA A 290 5.14 2.76 -10.12
C ALA A 290 5.65 4.19 -9.83
N ALA A 291 4.95 4.92 -8.96
CA ALA A 291 5.32 6.27 -8.52
C ALA A 291 6.26 6.27 -7.29
N ASN A 292 5.96 5.42 -6.29
CA ASN A 292 6.64 5.50 -5.00
C ASN A 292 6.53 4.21 -4.19
N VAL A 293 7.67 3.63 -3.83
CA VAL A 293 7.76 2.51 -2.89
C VAL A 293 8.29 3.03 -1.57
N VAL A 294 7.62 2.73 -0.47
CA VAL A 294 8.01 3.12 0.89
C VAL A 294 8.33 1.92 1.75
N HIS A 295 9.08 2.13 2.82
CA HIS A 295 9.34 1.09 3.81
C HIS A 295 8.01 0.55 4.39
N PRO A 296 7.87 -0.76 4.65
CA PRO A 296 6.60 -1.36 5.11
C PRO A 296 6.17 -0.93 6.53
N ASN A 297 6.98 -0.20 7.26
CA ASN A 297 6.63 0.30 8.60
C ASN A 297 5.29 1.03 8.60
N GLY A 298 4.39 0.61 9.48
CA GLY A 298 3.06 1.17 9.59
C GLY A 298 2.16 0.89 8.37
N ALA A 299 2.51 -0.09 7.53
CA ALA A 299 1.72 -0.54 6.38
C ALA A 299 1.28 0.58 5.42
N GLN A 300 2.17 1.54 5.12
CA GLN A 300 1.82 2.75 4.37
C GLN A 300 1.82 2.58 2.84
N GLY A 301 2.54 1.60 2.27
CA GLY A 301 2.75 1.50 0.82
C GLY A 301 1.45 1.37 0.02
N LEU A 302 0.64 0.35 0.30
CA LEU A 302 -0.65 0.15 -0.36
C LEU A 302 -1.62 1.31 -0.11
N ASN A 303 -1.68 1.78 1.14
CA ASN A 303 -2.54 2.90 1.53
C ASN A 303 -2.19 4.20 0.80
N LEU A 304 -0.92 4.42 0.49
CA LEU A 304 -0.45 5.53 -0.33
C LEU A 304 -0.96 5.41 -1.76
N GLY A 305 -0.85 4.21 -2.37
CA GLY A 305 -1.38 3.94 -3.71
C GLY A 305 -2.90 4.09 -3.80
N PHE A 306 -3.65 3.70 -2.77
CA PHE A 306 -5.10 3.93 -2.73
C PHE A 306 -5.44 5.41 -2.66
N ARG A 307 -4.65 6.21 -1.93
CA ARG A 307 -4.80 7.67 -1.93
C ARG A 307 -4.40 8.30 -3.29
N ASP A 308 -3.45 7.69 -4.03
CA ASP A 308 -3.14 8.13 -5.40
C ASP A 308 -4.38 7.99 -6.29
N VAL A 309 -5.02 6.83 -6.27
CA VAL A 309 -6.26 6.58 -7.03
C VAL A 309 -7.35 7.58 -6.64
N ALA A 310 -7.59 7.73 -5.34
CA ALA A 310 -8.63 8.63 -4.85
C ALA A 310 -8.42 10.09 -5.28
N THR A 311 -7.16 10.56 -5.23
CA THR A 311 -6.81 11.91 -5.68
C THR A 311 -6.99 12.06 -7.19
N LEU A 312 -6.55 11.07 -7.97
CA LEU A 312 -6.71 11.08 -9.43
C LEU A 312 -8.18 11.18 -9.84
N LEU A 313 -9.04 10.33 -9.30
CA LEU A 313 -10.48 10.35 -9.54
C LEU A 313 -11.12 11.68 -9.16
N THR A 314 -10.74 12.24 -8.01
CA THR A 314 -11.28 13.53 -7.57
C THR A 314 -10.88 14.67 -8.49
N VAL A 315 -9.63 14.72 -8.93
CA VAL A 315 -9.16 15.77 -9.84
C VAL A 315 -9.84 15.65 -11.20
N ILE A 316 -9.96 14.43 -11.74
CA ILE A 316 -10.67 14.18 -13.00
C ILE A 316 -12.12 14.70 -12.91
N LYS A 317 -12.86 14.29 -11.87
CA LYS A 317 -14.26 14.70 -11.71
C LYS A 317 -14.46 16.20 -11.49
N ARG A 318 -13.57 16.83 -10.71
CA ARG A 318 -13.65 18.29 -10.46
C ARG A 318 -13.34 19.13 -11.69
N SER A 319 -12.53 18.62 -12.59
CA SER A 319 -12.11 19.38 -13.76
C SER A 319 -13.15 19.44 -14.88
N GLY A 320 -14.13 18.51 -14.89
CA GLY A 320 -15.17 18.43 -15.93
C GLY A 320 -14.65 17.85 -17.26
N GLU A 321 -15.58 17.56 -18.18
CA GLU A 321 -15.29 16.82 -19.42
C GLU A 321 -14.39 17.57 -20.40
N ASN A 322 -14.49 18.90 -20.45
CA ASN A 322 -13.78 19.74 -21.41
C ASN A 322 -12.41 20.26 -20.91
N SER A 323 -11.96 19.80 -19.74
CA SER A 323 -10.68 20.24 -19.20
C SER A 323 -9.51 19.58 -19.92
N ASP A 324 -8.42 20.34 -20.07
CA ASP A 324 -7.17 19.81 -20.62
C ASP A 324 -6.64 18.70 -19.71
N THR A 325 -6.27 17.57 -20.33
CA THR A 325 -5.71 16.41 -19.62
C THR A 325 -4.43 16.76 -18.88
N LYS A 326 -3.59 17.60 -19.48
CA LYS A 326 -2.35 18.09 -18.87
C LYS A 326 -2.61 18.81 -17.55
N ASP A 327 -3.55 19.75 -17.53
CA ASP A 327 -3.92 20.49 -16.31
C ASP A 327 -4.45 19.55 -15.20
N ILE A 328 -5.21 18.53 -15.58
CA ILE A 328 -5.73 17.51 -14.67
C ILE A 328 -4.55 16.76 -14.01
N LEU A 329 -3.62 16.26 -14.83
CA LEU A 329 -2.51 15.46 -14.33
C LEU A 329 -1.46 16.28 -13.55
N GLU A 330 -1.25 17.56 -13.90
CA GLU A 330 -0.42 18.48 -13.11
C GLU A 330 -1.02 18.77 -11.73
N LYS A 331 -2.34 18.95 -11.63
CA LYS A 331 -3.05 19.10 -10.35
C LYS A 331 -2.92 17.83 -9.49
N TYR A 332 -3.07 16.66 -10.12
CA TYR A 332 -2.83 15.38 -9.45
C TYR A 332 -1.41 15.32 -8.90
N ALA A 333 -0.39 15.49 -9.75
CA ALA A 333 1.00 15.35 -9.37
C ALA A 333 1.39 16.31 -8.23
N SER A 334 1.01 17.59 -8.31
CA SER A 334 1.29 18.59 -7.28
C SER A 334 0.64 18.23 -5.94
N SER A 335 -0.58 17.73 -5.95
CA SER A 335 -1.28 17.27 -4.75
C SER A 335 -0.57 16.06 -4.11
N ARG A 336 -0.14 15.08 -4.93
CA ARG A 336 0.48 13.83 -4.43
C ARG A 336 1.91 14.00 -3.94
N LEU A 337 2.68 14.93 -4.51
CA LEU A 337 4.08 15.17 -4.12
C LEU A 337 4.26 15.43 -2.61
N LYS A 338 3.32 16.15 -1.99
CA LYS A 338 3.36 16.45 -0.55
C LYS A 338 3.15 15.18 0.28
N ASP A 339 2.13 14.39 -0.06
CA ASP A 339 1.82 13.14 0.64
C ASP A 339 2.95 12.12 0.47
N HIS A 340 3.45 11.91 -0.75
CA HIS A 340 4.60 11.03 -1.02
C HIS A 340 5.85 11.41 -0.21
N ARG A 341 6.16 12.72 -0.13
CA ARG A 341 7.29 13.21 0.68
C ARG A 341 7.07 12.99 2.17
N MET A 342 5.87 13.29 2.67
CA MET A 342 5.57 13.15 4.10
C MET A 342 5.56 11.67 4.52
N THR A 343 4.91 10.81 3.76
CA THR A 343 4.86 9.38 4.03
C THR A 343 6.25 8.74 3.95
N GLY A 344 7.03 9.06 2.90
CA GLY A 344 8.39 8.57 2.76
C GLY A 344 9.30 9.00 3.93
N ARG A 345 9.27 10.28 4.32
CA ARG A 345 10.05 10.76 5.47
C ARG A 345 9.63 10.11 6.79
N PHE A 346 8.34 9.88 6.98
CA PHE A 346 7.82 9.22 8.18
C PHE A 346 8.33 7.76 8.26
N THR A 347 8.20 7.00 7.18
CA THR A 347 8.67 5.61 7.14
C THR A 347 10.18 5.49 7.24
N ASP A 348 10.95 6.42 6.63
CA ASP A 348 12.41 6.48 6.76
C ASP A 348 12.84 6.75 8.21
N LEU A 349 12.19 7.74 8.85
CA LEU A 349 12.50 8.08 10.25
C LEU A 349 12.27 6.87 11.18
N MET A 350 11.19 6.13 10.96
CA MET A 350 10.90 4.90 11.71
C MET A 350 11.92 3.80 11.42
N ALA A 351 12.29 3.59 10.16
CA ALA A 351 13.26 2.57 9.77
C ALA A 351 14.67 2.87 10.29
N GLN A 352 15.18 4.08 10.08
CA GLN A 352 16.51 4.49 10.51
C GLN A 352 16.58 4.69 12.04
N GLY A 353 15.53 5.28 12.61
CA GLY A 353 15.44 5.49 14.05
C GLY A 353 15.48 4.20 14.85
N SER A 354 14.93 3.10 14.32
CA SER A 354 14.93 1.79 15.00
C SER A 354 16.32 1.14 15.09
N ARG A 355 17.20 1.42 14.12
CA ARG A 355 18.55 0.83 14.01
C ARG A 355 19.67 1.66 14.61
N SER A 356 19.40 2.95 14.87
CA SER A 356 20.46 3.83 15.33
C SER A 356 21.01 3.40 16.69
N SER A 357 22.32 3.17 16.72
CA SER A 357 23.09 2.95 17.95
C SER A 357 23.61 4.26 18.56
N LEU A 358 23.37 5.41 17.91
CA LEU A 358 23.77 6.72 18.44
C LEU A 358 22.96 7.02 19.68
N ASN A 359 23.63 7.18 20.82
CA ASN A 359 23.01 7.41 22.11
C ASN A 359 21.98 8.56 22.11
N THR A 360 22.25 9.63 21.37
CA THR A 360 21.34 10.77 21.24
C THR A 360 20.01 10.41 20.57
N LEU A 361 20.04 9.63 19.48
CA LEU A 361 18.81 9.20 18.77
C LEU A 361 18.04 8.16 19.59
N VAL A 362 18.73 7.28 20.30
CA VAL A 362 18.11 6.33 21.23
C VAL A 362 17.38 7.06 22.37
N ILE A 363 18.05 8.05 22.98
CA ILE A 363 17.45 8.87 24.03
C ILE A 363 16.25 9.63 23.51
N LEU A 364 16.37 10.28 22.35
CA LEU A 364 15.27 11.05 21.75
C LEU A 364 14.06 10.15 21.45
N ARG A 365 14.28 8.96 20.91
CA ARG A 365 13.22 7.95 20.66
C ARG A 365 12.54 7.55 21.97
N ARG A 366 13.30 7.24 23.03
CA ARG A 366 12.76 6.88 24.35
C ARG A 366 11.97 8.03 24.99
N LEU A 367 12.50 9.24 24.92
CA LEU A 367 11.79 10.43 25.41
C LEU A 367 10.51 10.68 24.62
N SER A 368 10.53 10.50 23.28
CA SER A 368 9.31 10.61 22.47
C SER A 368 8.27 9.57 22.85
N MET A 369 8.66 8.31 23.12
CA MET A 369 7.75 7.28 23.60
C MET A 369 7.12 7.65 24.96
N VAL A 370 7.90 8.20 25.88
CA VAL A 370 7.39 8.72 27.15
C VAL A 370 6.41 9.87 26.92
N ALA A 371 6.76 10.83 26.07
CA ALA A 371 5.86 11.95 25.73
C ALA A 371 4.54 11.46 25.10
N PHE A 372 4.59 10.51 24.19
CA PHE A 372 3.39 9.89 23.58
C PHE A 372 2.58 9.08 24.62
N SER A 373 3.22 8.39 25.57
CA SER A 373 2.50 7.64 26.59
C SER A 373 1.68 8.53 27.52
N HIS A 374 2.15 9.76 27.82
CA HIS A 374 1.50 10.70 28.72
C HIS A 374 0.61 11.74 28.05
N SER A 375 0.68 11.92 26.73
CA SER A 375 -0.06 12.95 26.01
C SER A 375 -1.08 12.38 25.03
N SER A 376 -2.36 12.41 25.40
CA SER A 376 -3.46 12.01 24.50
C SER A 376 -3.52 12.88 23.24
N ARG A 377 -3.15 14.17 23.31
CA ARG A 377 -3.11 15.08 22.16
C ARG A 377 -2.09 14.62 21.11
N LEU A 378 -0.90 14.20 21.55
CA LEU A 378 0.14 13.68 20.66
C LEU A 378 -0.28 12.36 20.02
N ARG A 379 -0.85 11.43 20.79
CA ARG A 379 -1.37 10.16 20.27
C ARG A 379 -2.47 10.40 19.24
N LYS A 380 -3.47 11.24 19.53
CA LYS A 380 -4.54 11.60 18.59
C LYS A 380 -3.99 12.12 17.27
N ARG A 381 -3.02 13.04 17.30
CA ARG A 381 -2.36 13.57 16.09
C ARG A 381 -1.62 12.48 15.31
N LEU A 382 -0.95 11.56 16.00
CA LEU A 382 -0.25 10.45 15.37
C LEU A 382 -1.23 9.50 14.69
N VAL A 383 -2.30 9.11 15.38
CA VAL A 383 -3.37 8.25 14.85
C VAL A 383 -4.05 8.90 13.64
N GLN A 384 -4.39 10.18 13.71
CA GLN A 384 -4.99 10.92 12.59
C GLN A 384 -4.09 10.93 11.35
N LYS A 385 -2.77 11.14 11.54
CA LYS A 385 -1.81 11.09 10.44
C LYS A 385 -1.64 9.67 9.89
N ALA A 386 -1.51 8.68 10.75
CA ALA A 386 -1.35 7.27 10.36
C ALA A 386 -2.62 6.71 9.68
N SER A 387 -3.80 7.18 10.04
CA SER A 387 -5.07 6.81 9.40
C SER A 387 -5.23 7.28 7.96
N GLY A 388 -4.39 8.23 7.52
CA GLY A 388 -4.43 8.83 6.18
C GLY A 388 -5.59 9.81 5.95
N LEU A 389 -6.54 9.95 6.91
CA LEU A 389 -7.73 10.79 6.75
C LEU A 389 -7.39 12.27 6.59
N GLY A 390 -6.51 12.81 7.42
CA GLY A 390 -6.13 14.22 7.34
C GLY A 390 -5.41 14.61 6.04
N LEU A 391 -4.93 13.63 5.27
CA LEU A 391 -4.35 13.81 3.94
C LEU A 391 -5.39 13.69 2.83
N LEU A 392 -6.44 12.88 3.05
CA LEU A 392 -7.57 12.78 2.14
C LEU A 392 -8.49 14.00 2.20
N ASP A 393 -8.81 14.49 3.38
CA ASP A 393 -9.74 15.63 3.58
C ASP A 393 -9.34 16.90 2.82
N GLN A 394 -8.05 17.01 2.45
CA GLN A 394 -7.53 18.15 1.67
C GLN A 394 -7.58 17.96 0.15
N SER A 395 -7.66 16.70 -0.33
CA SER A 395 -7.48 16.37 -1.75
C SER A 395 -8.61 15.52 -2.34
N VAL A 396 -9.44 14.87 -1.52
CA VAL A 396 -10.45 13.92 -1.96
C VAL A 396 -11.85 14.35 -1.52
N ASP A 397 -12.78 14.33 -2.45
CA ASP A 397 -14.18 14.60 -2.23
C ASP A 397 -15.02 13.38 -2.57
N PHE A 398 -15.41 12.62 -1.55
CA PHE A 398 -16.21 11.41 -1.71
C PHE A 398 -17.64 11.68 -2.19
N SER A 399 -18.15 12.90 -2.04
CA SER A 399 -19.49 13.26 -2.53
C SER A 399 -19.60 13.18 -4.05
N LEU A 400 -18.45 13.27 -4.74
CA LEU A 400 -18.38 13.15 -6.19
C LEU A 400 -18.45 11.69 -6.70
N TRP A 401 -18.36 10.67 -5.81
CA TRP A 401 -18.22 9.27 -6.21
C TRP A 401 -19.52 8.45 -6.07
N GLY A 402 -20.56 9.03 -5.54
CA GLY A 402 -21.78 8.32 -5.11
C GLY A 402 -23.04 8.72 -5.87
N GLN A 403 -22.95 9.20 -7.10
CA GLN A 403 -24.14 9.47 -7.94
C GLN A 403 -24.16 8.56 -9.15
#